data_bcabc300e43d3bedf26a41d804fd3fa0
#
_entry.id   bcabc300e43d3bedf26a41d804fd3fa0
#
_cell.length_a   1.000
_cell.length_b   1.000
_cell.length_c   1.000
_cell.angle_alpha   90.00
_cell.angle_beta   90.00
_cell.angle_gamma   90.00
#
_symmetry.space_group_name_H-M   'P 1'
#
loop_
_entity.id
_entity.type
_entity.pdbx_description
1 polymer ?
#
loop_
_entity_poly.entity_id
_entity_poly.type
_entity_poly.pdbx_seq_one_letter_code
_entity_poly.pdbx_strand_id
1 'polypeptide(L)'
;MKYQGDTRFEFRAFGTNLAPVKRKMEALATAKEHPPSRETYIVTRLNIESNVKIRGKHLQVKGLRARLEMLEQWEPILAEKFPVSSEDVESFVFPPLGLDIDLGEEAELTEDALLALVSGQHALATIGVDKRRTLFDLGNCEAEFCQLEIGEERLHTVAIEAPEADAAKQALRDLGLEAAENESYAAFLQRRLF
;
A
#
# COMPACT_ATOMS: atom_id res chain seq x y z
N MET A 1 -8.26 -17.75 3.42
CA MET A 1 -8.33 -16.53 2.57
C MET A 1 -9.70 -15.92 2.78
N LYS A 2 -9.80 -14.88 3.59
CA LYS A 2 -11.08 -14.24 3.95
C LYS A 2 -11.51 -13.10 3.03
N TYR A 3 -10.61 -12.56 2.23
CA TYR A 3 -10.90 -11.48 1.30
C TYR A 3 -10.58 -11.90 -0.13
N GLN A 4 -11.60 -11.94 -1.01
CA GLN A 4 -11.44 -12.13 -2.45
C GLN A 4 -11.54 -10.77 -3.14
N GLY A 5 -10.46 -9.99 -3.08
CA GLY A 5 -10.28 -8.86 -3.97
C GLY A 5 -9.55 -9.29 -5.23
N ASP A 6 -9.79 -8.60 -6.33
CA ASP A 6 -9.08 -8.88 -7.57
C ASP A 6 -7.59 -8.52 -7.42
N THR A 7 -6.74 -9.43 -7.88
CA THR A 7 -5.32 -9.17 -8.04
C THR A 7 -5.11 -8.08 -9.06
N ARG A 8 -4.26 -7.10 -8.76
CA ARG A 8 -3.99 -5.97 -9.67
C ARG A 8 -2.51 -5.81 -9.94
N PHE A 9 -2.20 -5.39 -11.15
CA PHE A 9 -0.88 -4.87 -11.51
C PHE A 9 -0.80 -3.42 -11.03
N GLU A 10 0.24 -3.12 -10.26
CA GLU A 10 0.48 -1.81 -9.67
C GLU A 10 1.84 -1.29 -10.14
N PHE A 11 1.89 0.00 -10.40
CA PHE A 11 3.09 0.80 -10.52
C PHE A 11 2.98 1.96 -9.54
N ARG A 12 4.09 2.29 -8.89
CA ARG A 12 4.14 3.46 -8.01
C ARG A 12 5.51 4.14 -8.06
N ALA A 13 5.50 5.45 -8.11
CA ALA A 13 6.70 6.25 -7.99
C ALA A 13 6.51 7.33 -6.92
N PHE A 14 7.59 7.63 -6.21
CA PHE A 14 7.67 8.68 -5.19
C PHE A 14 8.58 9.81 -5.65
N GLY A 15 8.28 11.04 -5.25
CA GLY A 15 9.12 12.18 -5.56
C GLY A 15 8.56 13.52 -5.10
N THR A 16 9.37 14.57 -5.21
CA THR A 16 8.96 15.94 -4.88
C THR A 16 8.42 16.69 -6.10
N ASN A 17 8.68 16.21 -7.31
CA ASN A 17 8.32 16.90 -8.56
C ASN A 17 7.45 16.05 -9.49
N LEU A 18 6.30 15.57 -8.99
CA LEU A 18 5.32 14.80 -9.76
C LEU A 18 4.15 15.64 -10.30
N ALA A 19 4.18 16.97 -10.11
CA ALA A 19 3.16 17.86 -10.65
C ALA A 19 2.98 17.80 -12.19
N PRO A 20 4.02 17.59 -13.02
CA PRO A 20 3.82 17.38 -14.45
C PRO A 20 2.99 16.14 -14.77
N VAL A 21 3.15 15.05 -14.01
CA VAL A 21 2.35 13.82 -14.18
C VAL A 21 0.89 14.07 -13.80
N LYS A 22 0.65 14.78 -12.67
CA LYS A 22 -0.70 15.18 -12.27
C LYS A 22 -1.43 15.93 -13.38
N ARG A 23 -0.77 16.92 -14.01
CA ARG A 23 -1.37 17.68 -15.14
C ARG A 23 -1.74 16.79 -16.32
N LYS A 24 -0.95 15.75 -16.62
CA LYS A 24 -1.32 14.77 -17.67
C LYS A 24 -2.53 13.95 -17.27
N MET A 25 -2.62 13.50 -16.00
CA MET A 25 -3.80 12.80 -15.47
C MET A 25 -5.06 13.69 -15.61
N GLU A 26 -4.97 14.97 -15.22
CA GLU A 26 -6.05 15.95 -15.32
C GLU A 26 -6.48 16.23 -16.78
N ALA A 27 -5.57 16.09 -17.74
CA ALA A 27 -5.89 16.21 -19.15
C ALA A 27 -6.59 14.96 -19.73
N LEU A 28 -6.39 13.80 -19.12
CA LEU A 28 -6.94 12.53 -19.59
C LEU A 28 -8.27 12.17 -18.90
N ALA A 29 -8.50 12.57 -17.66
CA ALA A 29 -9.67 12.20 -16.89
C ALA A 29 -10.05 13.26 -15.84
N THR A 30 -11.32 13.21 -15.43
CA THR A 30 -11.83 14.07 -14.36
C THR A 30 -11.27 13.62 -13.01
N ALA A 31 -10.72 14.57 -12.28
CA ALA A 31 -10.20 14.36 -10.94
C ALA A 31 -11.33 14.03 -9.94
N LYS A 32 -11.13 13.01 -9.11
CA LYS A 32 -11.99 12.66 -7.99
C LYS A 32 -11.19 12.77 -6.68
N GLU A 33 -11.43 13.84 -5.96
CA GLU A 33 -10.81 14.06 -4.67
C GLU A 33 -11.37 13.11 -3.60
N HIS A 34 -10.48 12.59 -2.76
CA HIS A 34 -10.84 11.80 -1.59
C HIS A 34 -10.58 12.58 -0.30
N PRO A 35 -11.40 12.38 0.74
CA PRO A 35 -11.12 12.98 2.04
C PRO A 35 -9.69 12.63 2.51
N PRO A 36 -9.02 13.58 3.19
CA PRO A 36 -7.72 13.28 3.80
C PRO A 36 -7.81 12.06 4.71
N SER A 37 -6.78 11.24 4.71
CA SER A 37 -6.71 10.05 5.55
C SER A 37 -5.33 9.90 6.16
N ARG A 38 -5.30 9.33 7.38
CA ARG A 38 -4.09 8.86 8.01
C ARG A 38 -4.07 7.35 7.95
N GLU A 39 -2.96 6.79 7.49
CA GLU A 39 -2.73 5.35 7.44
C GLU A 39 -1.53 5.01 8.34
N THR A 40 -1.64 3.99 9.17
CA THR A 40 -0.52 3.44 9.95
C THR A 40 -0.02 2.19 9.23
N TYR A 41 1.22 2.22 8.75
CA TYR A 41 1.86 1.06 8.14
C TYR A 41 2.62 0.25 9.18
N ILE A 42 2.54 -1.08 9.07
CA ILE A 42 3.38 -2.02 9.78
C ILE A 42 4.41 -2.52 8.77
N VAL A 43 5.66 -2.21 9.01
CA VAL A 43 6.77 -2.45 8.08
C VAL A 43 7.74 -3.43 8.68
N THR A 44 8.14 -4.43 7.91
CA THR A 44 9.17 -5.39 8.31
C THR A 44 10.51 -5.08 7.66
N ARG A 45 11.62 -5.37 8.37
CA ARG A 45 12.97 -5.34 7.78
C ARG A 45 13.31 -6.60 6.97
N LEU A 46 12.47 -7.64 7.05
CA LEU A 46 12.79 -8.97 6.52
C LEU A 46 12.48 -9.13 5.03
N ASN A 47 11.48 -8.41 4.52
CA ASN A 47 11.09 -8.45 3.12
C ASN A 47 10.32 -7.19 2.70
N ILE A 48 10.03 -7.07 1.41
CA ILE A 48 9.21 -6.00 0.81
C ILE A 48 8.01 -6.58 0.05
N GLU A 49 7.59 -7.78 0.39
CA GLU A 49 6.58 -8.57 -0.35
C GLU A 49 5.20 -8.51 0.30
N SER A 50 5.08 -7.72 1.36
CA SER A 50 3.81 -7.48 2.05
C SER A 50 3.58 -5.99 2.28
N ASN A 51 2.33 -5.57 2.14
CA ASN A 51 1.88 -4.22 2.46
C ASN A 51 0.79 -4.33 3.52
N VAL A 52 1.16 -4.08 4.77
CA VAL A 52 0.27 -4.17 5.93
C VAL A 52 0.01 -2.76 6.44
N LYS A 53 -1.26 -2.40 6.57
CA LYS A 53 -1.66 -1.08 7.03
C LYS A 53 -2.99 -1.06 7.76
N ILE A 54 -3.16 -0.06 8.59
CA ILE A 54 -4.42 0.30 9.24
C ILE A 54 -4.94 1.59 8.63
N ARG A 55 -6.17 1.57 8.13
CA ARG A 55 -6.85 2.74 7.56
C ARG A 55 -8.31 2.76 7.98
N GLY A 56 -8.75 3.83 8.65
CA GLY A 56 -10.16 3.99 9.06
C GLY A 56 -10.66 2.84 9.94
N LYS A 57 -9.83 2.37 10.87
CA LYS A 57 -10.07 1.22 11.76
C LYS A 57 -10.18 -0.14 11.03
N HIS A 58 -9.67 -0.24 9.80
CA HIS A 58 -9.55 -1.51 9.08
C HIS A 58 -8.09 -1.90 8.94
N LEU A 59 -7.80 -3.14 9.31
CA LEU A 59 -6.53 -3.80 9.03
C LEU A 59 -6.59 -4.34 7.61
N GLN A 60 -5.60 -3.96 6.79
CA GLN A 60 -5.52 -4.35 5.39
C GLN A 60 -4.15 -4.98 5.12
N VAL A 61 -4.14 -6.11 4.45
CA VAL A 61 -2.94 -6.83 4.04
C VAL A 61 -3.02 -7.11 2.55
N LYS A 62 -1.98 -6.72 1.82
CA LYS A 62 -1.73 -7.15 0.44
C LYS A 62 -0.42 -7.94 0.40
N GLY A 63 -0.37 -8.98 -0.40
CA GLY A 63 0.85 -9.76 -0.70
C GLY A 63 1.28 -9.58 -2.14
N LEU A 64 2.58 -9.49 -2.37
CA LEU A 64 3.17 -9.49 -3.71
C LEU A 64 3.09 -10.90 -4.29
N ARG A 65 2.52 -11.03 -5.50
CA ARG A 65 2.37 -12.30 -6.21
C ARG A 65 3.40 -12.48 -7.31
N ALA A 66 3.69 -11.41 -8.03
CA ALA A 66 4.65 -11.46 -9.13
C ALA A 66 5.25 -10.09 -9.41
N ARG A 67 6.39 -10.08 -10.08
CA ARG A 67 6.98 -8.91 -10.72
C ARG A 67 7.01 -9.15 -12.22
N LEU A 68 6.50 -8.20 -12.98
CA LEU A 68 6.47 -8.27 -14.44
C LEU A 68 7.05 -6.97 -15.00
N GLU A 69 8.31 -7.01 -15.40
CA GLU A 69 9.06 -5.81 -15.83
C GLU A 69 9.04 -4.73 -14.76
N MET A 70 8.42 -3.57 -15.05
CA MET A 70 8.27 -2.46 -14.11
C MET A 70 7.00 -2.51 -13.26
N LEU A 71 6.21 -3.59 -13.34
CA LEU A 71 4.96 -3.74 -12.59
C LEU A 71 5.11 -4.75 -11.47
N GLU A 72 4.41 -4.52 -10.38
CA GLU A 72 4.21 -5.49 -9.32
C GLU A 72 2.75 -5.94 -9.30
N GLN A 73 2.52 -7.22 -9.13
CA GLN A 73 1.18 -7.79 -9.01
C GLN A 73 0.87 -8.03 -7.54
N TRP A 74 -0.12 -7.32 -7.03
CA TRP A 74 -0.52 -7.36 -5.63
C TRP A 74 -1.89 -8.01 -5.47
N GLU A 75 -2.00 -8.87 -4.46
CA GLU A 75 -3.24 -9.54 -4.08
C GLU A 75 -3.69 -9.07 -2.69
N PRO A 76 -4.93 -8.62 -2.52
CA PRO A 76 -5.53 -8.42 -1.21
C PRO A 76 -5.68 -9.76 -0.48
N ILE A 77 -5.13 -9.85 0.74
CA ILE A 77 -5.15 -11.05 1.59
C ILE A 77 -6.18 -10.91 2.71
N LEU A 78 -6.21 -9.73 3.36
CA LEU A 78 -7.08 -9.41 4.48
C LEU A 78 -7.58 -7.97 4.37
N ALA A 79 -8.86 -7.76 4.73
CA ALA A 79 -9.44 -6.42 4.92
C ALA A 79 -10.54 -6.53 5.98
N GLU A 80 -10.17 -6.30 7.25
CA GLU A 80 -11.07 -6.48 8.38
C GLU A 80 -11.09 -5.26 9.30
N LYS A 81 -12.26 -5.00 9.89
CA LYS A 81 -12.44 -3.92 10.86
C LYS A 81 -12.07 -4.42 12.25
N PHE A 82 -11.36 -3.60 13.01
CA PHE A 82 -11.08 -3.90 14.41
C PHE A 82 -12.36 -3.95 15.28
N PRO A 83 -12.42 -4.88 16.29
CA PRO A 83 -11.38 -5.85 16.63
C PRO A 83 -11.26 -6.95 15.57
N VAL A 84 -10.06 -7.50 15.39
CA VAL A 84 -9.76 -8.59 14.45
C VAL A 84 -9.45 -9.87 15.21
N SER A 85 -9.75 -11.05 14.65
CA SER A 85 -9.44 -12.29 15.31
C SER A 85 -7.94 -12.53 15.40
N SER A 86 -7.45 -13.13 16.50
CA SER A 86 -6.05 -13.54 16.63
C SER A 86 -5.64 -14.55 15.58
N GLU A 87 -6.53 -15.49 15.22
CA GLU A 87 -6.32 -16.46 14.14
C GLU A 87 -6.01 -15.77 12.80
N ASP A 88 -6.72 -14.67 12.47
CA ASP A 88 -6.46 -13.92 11.25
C ASP A 88 -5.12 -13.17 11.30
N VAL A 89 -4.77 -12.64 12.46
CA VAL A 89 -3.47 -11.97 12.64
C VAL A 89 -2.33 -12.95 12.53
N GLU A 90 -2.43 -14.11 13.16
CA GLU A 90 -1.45 -15.21 13.06
C GLU A 90 -1.30 -15.73 11.62
N SER A 91 -2.44 -15.90 10.91
CA SER A 91 -2.43 -16.53 9.60
C SER A 91 -2.12 -15.56 8.46
N PHE A 92 -2.51 -14.28 8.58
CA PHE A 92 -2.54 -13.35 7.44
C PHE A 92 -1.76 -12.05 7.65
N VAL A 93 -1.30 -11.77 8.88
CA VAL A 93 -0.54 -10.53 9.17
C VAL A 93 0.93 -10.83 9.41
N PHE A 94 1.25 -11.69 10.36
CA PHE A 94 2.64 -11.97 10.71
C PHE A 94 3.41 -12.78 9.69
N PRO A 95 2.86 -13.86 9.08
CA PRO A 95 3.61 -14.63 8.09
C PRO A 95 4.03 -13.82 6.85
N PRO A 96 3.19 -12.95 6.25
CA PRO A 96 3.64 -12.06 5.18
C PRO A 96 4.73 -11.07 5.61
N LEU A 97 4.78 -10.70 6.90
CA LEU A 97 5.84 -9.86 7.46
C LEU A 97 7.13 -10.65 7.78
N GLY A 98 7.13 -11.97 7.57
CA GLY A 98 8.26 -12.85 7.82
C GLY A 98 8.39 -13.32 9.27
N LEU A 99 7.31 -13.29 10.03
CA LEU A 99 7.27 -13.69 11.44
C LEU A 99 6.27 -14.83 11.65
N ASP A 100 6.60 -15.68 12.62
CA ASP A 100 5.72 -16.72 13.14
C ASP A 100 5.48 -16.40 14.63
N ILE A 101 4.27 -15.95 14.95
CA ILE A 101 3.89 -15.50 16.30
C ILE A 101 2.63 -16.23 16.71
N ASP A 102 2.71 -16.93 17.82
CA ASP A 102 1.59 -17.56 18.50
C ASP A 102 0.98 -16.55 19.49
N LEU A 103 -0.27 -16.20 19.32
CA LEU A 103 -1.02 -15.28 20.19
C LEU A 103 -1.77 -16.00 21.31
N GLY A 104 -1.69 -17.34 21.32
CA GLY A 104 -2.30 -18.17 22.34
C GLY A 104 -3.84 -18.17 22.29
N GLU A 105 -4.48 -18.07 23.47
CA GLU A 105 -5.94 -18.19 23.60
C GLU A 105 -6.69 -16.84 23.42
N GLU A 106 -6.01 -15.76 23.05
CA GLU A 106 -6.71 -14.49 22.78
C GLU A 106 -7.67 -14.65 21.59
N ALA A 107 -8.94 -14.28 21.80
CA ALA A 107 -9.94 -14.45 20.75
C ALA A 107 -9.93 -13.30 19.74
N GLU A 108 -9.71 -12.08 20.19
CA GLU A 108 -9.76 -10.86 19.37
C GLU A 108 -8.71 -9.84 19.82
N LEU A 109 -8.18 -9.09 18.86
CA LEU A 109 -7.22 -8.01 19.06
C LEU A 109 -7.84 -6.66 18.69
N THR A 110 -7.69 -5.70 19.58
CA THR A 110 -7.93 -4.28 19.26
C THR A 110 -6.76 -3.72 18.44
N GLU A 111 -6.95 -2.57 17.81
CA GLU A 111 -5.87 -1.85 17.12
C GLU A 111 -4.67 -1.60 18.04
N ASP A 112 -4.93 -1.12 19.27
CA ASP A 112 -3.86 -0.84 20.25
C ASP A 112 -3.12 -2.11 20.68
N ALA A 113 -3.82 -3.24 20.85
CA ALA A 113 -3.20 -4.52 21.19
C ALA A 113 -2.29 -5.01 20.06
N LEU A 114 -2.74 -4.93 18.80
CA LEU A 114 -1.90 -5.28 17.64
C LEU A 114 -0.66 -4.38 17.56
N LEU A 115 -0.81 -3.06 17.72
CA LEU A 115 0.33 -2.14 17.69
C LEU A 115 1.30 -2.35 18.85
N ALA A 116 0.82 -2.74 20.02
CA ALA A 116 1.67 -3.13 21.16
C ALA A 116 2.48 -4.41 20.84
N LEU A 117 1.85 -5.43 20.26
CA LEU A 117 2.54 -6.65 19.79
C LEU A 117 3.62 -6.32 18.75
N VAL A 118 3.30 -5.49 17.76
CA VAL A 118 4.24 -5.04 16.74
C VAL A 118 5.45 -4.32 17.36
N SER A 119 5.21 -3.45 18.34
CA SER A 119 6.28 -2.69 19.02
C SER A 119 7.26 -3.58 19.78
N GLY A 120 6.83 -4.76 20.21
CA GLY A 120 7.67 -5.77 20.85
C GLY A 120 8.57 -6.56 19.88
N GLN A 121 8.38 -6.41 18.56
CA GLN A 121 9.12 -7.16 17.54
C GLN A 121 10.26 -6.33 16.94
N HIS A 122 11.52 -6.72 17.18
CA HIS A 122 12.71 -6.02 16.63
C HIS A 122 12.76 -5.96 15.10
N ALA A 123 12.04 -6.86 14.42
CA ALA A 123 11.97 -6.89 12.96
C ALA A 123 10.92 -5.95 12.38
N LEU A 124 10.03 -5.41 13.22
CA LEU A 124 8.90 -4.58 12.78
C LEU A 124 9.06 -3.14 13.26
N ALA A 125 8.48 -2.24 12.49
CA ALA A 125 8.28 -0.85 12.87
C ALA A 125 6.92 -0.37 12.38
N THR A 126 6.38 0.67 13.03
CA THR A 126 5.17 1.35 12.58
C THR A 126 5.48 2.76 12.13
N ILE A 127 4.77 3.23 11.11
CA ILE A 127 4.91 4.60 10.62
C ILE A 127 3.56 5.14 10.17
N GLY A 128 3.24 6.36 10.62
CA GLY A 128 2.05 7.09 10.17
C GLY A 128 2.32 7.84 8.87
N VAL A 129 1.38 7.76 7.94
CA VAL A 129 1.42 8.47 6.65
C VAL A 129 0.11 9.21 6.47
N ASP A 130 0.17 10.53 6.43
CA ASP A 130 -0.98 11.37 6.11
C ASP A 130 -1.07 11.54 4.60
N LYS A 131 -2.29 11.39 4.05
CA LYS A 131 -2.54 11.32 2.61
C LYS A 131 -3.65 12.25 2.16
N ARG A 132 -3.42 12.94 1.04
CA ARG A 132 -4.46 13.63 0.26
C ARG A 132 -4.43 13.06 -1.15
N ARG A 133 -5.45 12.27 -1.49
CA ARG A 133 -5.51 11.49 -2.72
C ARG A 133 -6.46 12.11 -3.73
N THR A 134 -6.03 12.13 -4.98
CA THR A 134 -6.84 12.44 -6.15
C THR A 134 -6.79 11.22 -7.08
N LEU A 135 -7.93 10.63 -7.39
CA LEU A 135 -8.06 9.50 -8.29
C LEU A 135 -8.53 9.95 -9.67
N PHE A 136 -8.09 9.21 -10.68
CA PHE A 136 -8.43 9.43 -12.08
C PHE A 136 -8.79 8.09 -12.72
N ASP A 137 -9.98 7.98 -13.29
CA ASP A 137 -10.42 6.80 -14.03
C ASP A 137 -9.94 6.94 -15.49
N LEU A 138 -8.96 6.13 -15.86
CA LEU A 138 -8.40 6.07 -17.20
C LEU A 138 -9.01 4.91 -18.03
N GLY A 139 -10.23 4.50 -17.72
CA GLY A 139 -10.95 3.41 -18.35
C GLY A 139 -10.56 2.05 -17.75
N ASN A 140 -9.58 1.36 -18.33
CA ASN A 140 -9.18 0.04 -17.85
C ASN A 140 -8.18 0.08 -16.68
N CYS A 141 -7.84 1.27 -16.18
CA CYS A 141 -6.97 1.43 -15.02
C CYS A 141 -7.35 2.66 -14.19
N GLU A 142 -6.97 2.64 -12.92
CA GLU A 142 -7.06 3.77 -12.01
C GLU A 142 -5.67 4.38 -11.83
N ALA A 143 -5.60 5.70 -11.97
CA ALA A 143 -4.41 6.46 -11.62
C ALA A 143 -4.65 7.25 -10.33
N GLU A 144 -3.65 7.28 -9.46
CA GLU A 144 -3.66 8.03 -8.21
C GLU A 144 -2.54 9.07 -8.21
N PHE A 145 -2.87 10.31 -7.89
CA PHE A 145 -1.90 11.29 -7.42
C PHE A 145 -2.15 11.52 -5.94
N CYS A 146 -1.10 11.40 -5.13
CA CYS A 146 -1.23 11.56 -3.69
C CYS A 146 -0.16 12.50 -3.13
N GLN A 147 -0.59 13.45 -2.31
CA GLN A 147 0.29 14.23 -1.45
C GLN A 147 0.47 13.47 -0.14
N LEU A 148 1.71 13.27 0.28
CA LEU A 148 2.10 12.55 1.47
C LEU A 148 2.76 13.47 2.49
N GLU A 149 2.43 13.28 3.77
CA GLU A 149 3.18 13.82 4.89
C GLU A 149 3.63 12.65 5.78
N ILE A 150 4.94 12.52 5.99
CA ILE A 150 5.57 11.47 6.80
C ILE A 150 6.49 12.17 7.79
N GLY A 151 6.05 12.32 9.04
CA GLY A 151 6.72 13.20 9.98
C GLY A 151 6.73 14.64 9.47
N GLU A 152 7.90 15.24 9.30
CA GLU A 152 8.06 16.59 8.75
C GLU A 152 8.26 16.62 7.23
N GLU A 153 8.42 15.45 6.61
CA GLU A 153 8.69 15.34 5.18
C GLU A 153 7.39 15.40 4.37
N ARG A 154 7.43 16.19 3.29
CA ARG A 154 6.35 16.29 2.29
C ARG A 154 6.84 15.84 0.94
N LEU A 155 6.11 14.93 0.35
CA LEU A 155 6.40 14.40 -0.99
C LEU A 155 5.09 14.02 -1.71
N HIS A 156 5.25 13.59 -2.95
CA HIS A 156 4.14 13.11 -3.75
C HIS A 156 4.38 11.65 -4.13
N THR A 157 3.29 10.93 -4.42
CA THR A 157 3.36 9.67 -5.14
C THR A 157 2.34 9.66 -6.27
N VAL A 158 2.70 8.97 -7.33
CA VAL A 158 1.78 8.59 -8.40
C VAL A 158 1.68 7.07 -8.42
N ALA A 159 0.46 6.55 -8.67
CA ALA A 159 0.27 5.12 -8.85
C ALA A 159 -0.66 4.85 -10.03
N ILE A 160 -0.48 3.69 -10.65
CA ILE A 160 -1.34 3.11 -11.67
C ILE A 160 -1.73 1.73 -11.17
N GLU A 161 -3.02 1.44 -11.14
CA GLU A 161 -3.56 0.13 -10.77
C GLU A 161 -4.49 -0.37 -11.88
N ALA A 162 -4.26 -1.60 -12.37
CA ALA A 162 -5.05 -2.21 -13.43
C ALA A 162 -5.22 -3.72 -13.22
N PRO A 163 -6.34 -4.31 -13.66
CA PRO A 163 -6.50 -5.76 -13.67
C PRO A 163 -5.53 -6.45 -14.65
N GLU A 164 -5.18 -5.77 -15.76
CA GLU A 164 -4.33 -6.28 -16.83
C GLU A 164 -3.04 -5.48 -16.96
N ALA A 165 -1.90 -6.19 -17.13
CA ALA A 165 -0.60 -5.56 -17.24
C ALA A 165 -0.49 -4.59 -18.43
N ASP A 166 -1.11 -4.94 -19.56
CA ASP A 166 -1.04 -4.11 -20.77
C ASP A 166 -1.79 -2.77 -20.58
N ALA A 167 -2.89 -2.77 -19.82
CA ALA A 167 -3.59 -1.54 -19.48
C ALA A 167 -2.72 -0.62 -18.60
N ALA A 168 -2.04 -1.18 -17.60
CA ALA A 168 -1.10 -0.44 -16.76
C ALA A 168 0.07 0.13 -17.59
N LYS A 169 0.68 -0.68 -18.47
CA LYS A 169 1.76 -0.25 -19.36
C LYS A 169 1.33 0.87 -20.32
N GLN A 170 0.09 0.79 -20.84
CA GLN A 170 -0.44 1.86 -21.70
C GLN A 170 -0.57 3.18 -20.91
N ALA A 171 -1.14 3.13 -19.72
CA ALA A 171 -1.27 4.31 -18.88
C ALA A 171 0.11 4.91 -18.52
N LEU A 172 1.13 4.08 -18.26
CA LEU A 172 2.50 4.55 -18.01
C LEU A 172 3.06 5.32 -19.22
N ARG A 173 2.82 4.83 -20.46
CA ARG A 173 3.21 5.56 -21.69
C ARG A 173 2.51 6.91 -21.82
N ASP A 174 1.20 6.92 -21.64
CA ASP A 174 0.38 8.14 -21.78
C ASP A 174 0.78 9.20 -20.75
N LEU A 175 1.16 8.77 -19.55
CA LEU A 175 1.63 9.64 -18.47
C LEU A 175 3.13 9.99 -18.56
N GLY A 176 3.90 9.28 -19.40
CA GLY A 176 5.37 9.45 -19.53
C GLY A 176 6.13 8.98 -18.31
N LEU A 177 5.71 7.84 -17.77
CA LEU A 177 6.31 7.20 -16.59
C LEU A 177 7.15 5.95 -16.94
N GLU A 178 7.37 5.66 -18.23
CA GLU A 178 8.07 4.46 -18.69
C GLU A 178 9.53 4.36 -18.21
N ALA A 179 10.16 5.49 -17.92
CA ALA A 179 11.53 5.54 -17.40
C ALA A 179 11.59 5.74 -15.88
N ALA A 180 10.43 5.81 -15.21
CA ALA A 180 10.39 5.96 -13.76
C ALA A 180 10.56 4.61 -13.08
N GLU A 181 11.24 4.61 -11.94
CA GLU A 181 11.41 3.41 -11.12
C GLU A 181 10.11 3.10 -10.35
N ASN A 182 9.72 1.83 -10.39
CA ASN A 182 8.62 1.35 -9.57
C ASN A 182 9.11 1.07 -8.14
N GLU A 183 8.48 1.68 -7.17
CA GLU A 183 8.75 1.43 -5.75
C GLU A 183 7.43 1.32 -4.97
N SER A 184 7.17 0.15 -4.36
CA SER A 184 5.99 -0.03 -3.51
C SER A 184 6.10 0.71 -2.18
N TYR A 185 4.97 0.91 -1.47
CA TYR A 185 5.01 1.45 -0.10
C TYR A 185 5.86 0.58 0.84
N ALA A 186 5.85 -0.73 0.68
CA ALA A 186 6.64 -1.64 1.50
C ALA A 186 8.15 -1.34 1.34
N ALA A 187 8.64 -1.25 0.10
CA ALA A 187 10.04 -0.93 -0.18
C ALA A 187 10.40 0.49 0.26
N PHE A 188 9.57 1.47 -0.09
CA PHE A 188 9.79 2.87 0.23
C PHE A 188 9.88 3.12 1.74
N LEU A 189 8.97 2.56 2.53
CA LEU A 189 8.94 2.75 3.99
C LEU A 189 10.00 1.91 4.70
N GLN A 190 10.31 0.71 4.21
CA GLN A 190 11.39 -0.12 4.76
C GLN A 190 12.73 0.63 4.70
N ARG A 191 13.08 1.16 3.54
CA ARG A 191 14.33 1.93 3.33
C ARG A 191 14.45 3.19 4.20
N ARG A 192 13.33 3.70 4.75
CA ARG A 192 13.30 4.87 5.65
C ARG A 192 13.41 4.49 7.12
N LEU A 193 13.02 3.29 7.47
CA LEU A 193 12.91 2.84 8.87
C LEU A 193 14.10 2.00 9.31
N PHE A 194 14.76 1.36 8.35
CA PHE A 194 15.87 0.44 8.55
C PHE A 194 17.07 0.75 7.65
#